data_d7476363dfed6463f525e772d3f3f399
#
_entry.id   d7476363dfed6463f525e772d3f3f399
#
_cell.length_a   1.000
_cell.length_b   1.000
_cell.length_c   1.000
_cell.angle_alpha   90.00
_cell.angle_beta   90.00
_cell.angle_gamma   90.00
#
_symmetry.space_group_name_H-M   'P 1'
#
loop_
_entity.id
_entity.type
_entity.pdbx_description
1 polymer ?
#
loop_
_entity_poly.entity_id
_entity_poly.type
_entity_poly.pdbx_seq_one_letter_code
_entity_poly.pdbx_strand_id
1 'polypeptide(L)' 'MPLTMLNIGETGKIKRIGGNEETRRFLNNLGFVVGTEVSVVSAIGGNVIVNIKDSRVANEDMAKRIMV' A
#
# COMPACT_ATOMS: atom_id res chain seq x y z
N MET A 1 -10.56 4.26 0.69
CA MET A 1 -10.74 2.81 0.50
C MET A 1 -9.43 2.07 0.71
N PRO A 2 -9.42 0.81 1.10
CA PRO A 2 -8.19 0.06 1.27
C PRO A 2 -7.44 -0.12 -0.06
N LEU A 3 -6.12 -0.20 0.02
CA LEU A 3 -5.29 -0.42 -1.17
C LEU A 3 -5.68 -1.70 -1.93
N THR A 4 -6.16 -2.71 -1.20
CA THR A 4 -6.62 -3.96 -1.79
C THR A 4 -7.80 -3.80 -2.74
N MET A 5 -8.49 -2.67 -2.67
CA MET A 5 -9.64 -2.37 -3.53
C MET A 5 -9.25 -1.66 -4.82
N LEU A 6 -8.00 -1.25 -4.96
CA LEU A 6 -7.52 -0.68 -6.22
C LEU A 6 -7.33 -1.79 -7.25
N ASN A 7 -7.72 -1.51 -8.47
CA ASN A 7 -7.48 -2.42 -9.59
C ASN A 7 -6.05 -2.28 -10.09
N ILE A 8 -5.57 -3.34 -10.74
CA ILE A 8 -4.26 -3.31 -11.38
C ILE A 8 -4.24 -2.18 -12.41
N GLY A 9 -3.20 -1.36 -12.33
CA GLY A 9 -3.04 -0.20 -13.19
C GLY A 9 -3.61 1.09 -12.63
N GLU A 10 -4.38 1.02 -11.55
CA GLU A 10 -4.91 2.21 -10.92
C GLU A 10 -3.89 2.84 -9.96
N THR A 11 -3.99 4.16 -9.83
CA THR A 11 -3.16 4.93 -8.91
C THR A 11 -4.04 5.56 -7.85
N GLY A 12 -3.59 5.51 -6.61
CA GLY A 12 -4.26 6.19 -5.51
C GLY A 12 -3.27 6.97 -4.67
N LYS A 13 -3.76 7.96 -3.96
CA LYS A 13 -2.95 8.72 -3.03
C LYS A 13 -3.22 8.22 -1.62
N ILE A 14 -2.17 7.91 -0.88
CA ILE A 14 -2.31 7.39 0.47
C ILE A 14 -2.90 8.48 1.37
N LYS A 15 -4.06 8.20 1.93
CA LYS A 15 -4.78 9.12 2.81
C LYS A 15 -4.54 8.81 4.27
N ARG A 16 -4.42 7.53 4.61
CA ARG A 16 -4.25 7.09 5.98
C ARG A 16 -3.66 5.68 6.00
N ILE A 17 -2.90 5.39 7.03
CA ILE A 17 -2.38 4.06 7.29
C ILE A 17 -2.93 3.61 8.64
N GLY A 18 -3.69 2.52 8.65
CA GLY A 18 -4.25 1.96 9.85
C GLY A 18 -3.28 1.04 10.57
N GLY A 19 -3.73 0.50 11.71
CA GLY A 19 -2.92 -0.39 12.50
C GLY A 19 -2.26 0.32 13.68
N ASN A 20 -1.42 -0.41 14.42
CA ASN A 20 -0.71 0.16 15.55
C ASN A 20 0.49 0.98 15.07
N GLU A 21 1.14 1.66 16.01
CA GLU A 21 2.27 2.54 15.69
C GLU A 21 3.43 1.77 15.07
N GLU A 22 3.68 0.57 15.55
CA GLU A 22 4.76 -0.26 15.03
C GLU A 22 4.52 -0.63 13.56
N THR A 23 3.31 -1.02 13.22
CA THR A 23 2.93 -1.34 11.85
C THR A 23 3.05 -0.12 10.95
N ARG A 24 2.58 1.03 11.42
CA ARG A 24 2.67 2.28 10.64
C ARG A 24 4.11 2.67 10.38
N ARG A 25 4.96 2.52 11.39
CA ARG A 25 6.38 2.82 11.26
C ARG A 25 7.05 1.89 10.25
N PHE A 26 6.72 0.62 10.31
CA PHE A 26 7.23 -0.37 9.37
C PHE A 26 6.85 0.01 7.93
N LEU A 27 5.58 0.34 7.71
CA LEU A 27 5.09 0.71 6.39
C LEU A 27 5.72 2.03 5.90
N ASN A 28 5.88 3.00 6.80
CA ASN A 28 6.56 4.25 6.46
C ASN A 28 8.00 4.00 6.01
N ASN A 29 8.70 3.08 6.65
CA ASN A 29 10.07 2.74 6.28
C ASN A 29 10.14 2.11 4.89
N LEU A 30 9.07 1.45 4.46
CA LEU A 30 8.99 0.90 3.12
C LEU A 30 8.59 1.94 2.06
N GLY A 31 8.24 3.15 2.48
CA GLY A 31 7.84 4.21 1.57
C GLY A 31 6.35 4.50 1.52
N PHE A 32 5.56 3.76 2.30
CA PHE A 32 4.11 4.01 2.37
C PHE A 32 3.82 5.16 3.32
N VAL A 33 3.87 6.37 2.79
CA VAL A 33 3.72 7.59 3.57
C VAL A 33 2.47 8.33 3.10
N VAL A 34 1.71 8.88 4.04
CA VAL A 34 0.52 9.69 3.73
C VAL A 34 0.89 10.80 2.76
N GLY A 35 0.09 10.96 1.71
CA GLY A 35 0.33 11.94 0.66
C GLY A 35 1.09 11.41 -0.54
N THR A 36 1.65 10.22 -0.44
CA THR A 36 2.39 9.60 -1.54
C THR A 36 1.42 8.87 -2.48
N GLU A 37 1.69 8.96 -3.78
CA GLU A 37 0.93 8.19 -4.76
C GLU A 37 1.46 6.77 -4.85
N VAL A 38 0.54 5.82 -5.00
CA VAL A 38 0.85 4.40 -5.13
C VAL A 38 0.03 3.81 -6.25
N SER A 39 0.67 3.00 -7.08
CA SER A 39 0.00 2.30 -8.19
C SER A 39 0.07 0.80 -7.95
N VAL A 40 -1.03 0.09 -8.25
CA VAL A 40 -1.03 -1.36 -8.17
C VAL A 40 -0.53 -1.92 -9.50
N VAL A 41 0.54 -2.69 -9.42
CA VAL A 41 1.16 -3.29 -10.60
C VAL A 41 0.64 -4.70 -10.83
N SER A 42 0.50 -5.47 -9.77
CA SER A 42 0.07 -6.86 -9.84
C SER A 42 -0.44 -7.32 -8.48
N ALA A 43 -1.13 -8.45 -8.47
CA ALA A 43 -1.56 -9.11 -7.24
C ALA A 43 -1.35 -10.60 -7.40
N ILE A 44 -0.57 -11.20 -6.52
CA ILE A 44 -0.21 -12.61 -6.59
C ILE A 44 -0.31 -13.23 -5.20
N GLY A 45 -1.16 -14.25 -5.08
CA GLY A 45 -1.20 -15.08 -3.87
C GLY A 45 -1.41 -14.32 -2.57
N GLY A 46 -2.27 -13.34 -2.54
CA GLY A 46 -2.52 -12.55 -1.35
C GLY A 46 -1.54 -11.40 -1.12
N ASN A 47 -0.58 -11.23 -2.03
CA ASN A 47 0.35 -10.11 -1.98
C ASN A 47 0.00 -9.10 -3.07
N VAL A 48 0.22 -7.84 -2.77
CA VAL A 48 0.01 -6.76 -3.73
C VAL A 48 1.38 -6.20 -4.10
N ILE A 49 1.65 -6.16 -5.38
CA ILE A 49 2.89 -5.55 -5.88
C ILE A 49 2.54 -4.14 -6.34
N VAL A 50 3.19 -3.17 -5.74
CA VAL A 50 2.88 -1.76 -5.98
C VAL A 50 4.13 -1.01 -6.40
N ASN A 51 3.90 0.13 -7.05
CA ASN A 51 4.95 1.04 -7.42
C ASN A 51 4.75 2.34 -6.64
N ILE A 52 5.74 2.70 -5.84
CA ILE A 52 5.77 3.98 -5.12
C ILE A 52 6.93 4.79 -5.70
N LYS A 53 8.14 4.53 -5.24
CA LYS A 53 9.38 5.03 -5.83
C LYS A 53 10.06 3.92 -6.61
N ASP A 54 9.97 2.72 -6.06
CA ASP A 54 10.43 1.47 -6.64
C ASP A 54 9.32 0.46 -6.44
N SER A 55 9.47 -0.72 -7.03
CA SER A 55 8.52 -1.81 -6.80
C SER A 55 8.59 -2.26 -5.34
N ARG A 56 7.44 -2.42 -4.74
CA ARG A 56 7.30 -2.91 -3.36
C ARG A 56 6.25 -3.98 -3.32
N VAL A 57 6.41 -4.90 -2.38
CA VAL A 57 5.44 -5.95 -2.16
C VAL A 57 4.86 -5.77 -0.76
N ALA A 58 3.53 -5.71 -0.69
CA ALA A 58 2.81 -5.69 0.57
C ALA A 58 1.89 -6.88 0.60
N ASN A 59 1.91 -7.65 1.71
CA ASN A 59 0.95 -8.73 1.85
C ASN A 59 -0.44 -8.15 2.06
N GLU A 60 -1.46 -9.01 1.97
CA GLU A 60 -2.85 -8.58 2.05
C GLU A 60 -3.15 -7.87 3.37
N ASP A 61 -2.61 -8.37 4.49
CA ASP A 61 -2.84 -7.75 5.80
C ASP A 61 -2.30 -6.33 5.86
N MET A 62 -1.17 -6.10 5.26
CA MET A 62 -0.55 -4.77 5.22
C MET A 62 -1.29 -3.86 4.23
N ALA A 63 -1.62 -4.39 3.06
CA ALA A 63 -2.28 -3.61 2.01
C ALA A 63 -3.66 -3.11 2.45
N LYS A 64 -4.42 -3.93 3.18
CA LYS A 64 -5.75 -3.51 3.63
C LYS A 64 -5.72 -2.41 4.70
N ARG A 65 -4.57 -2.16 5.31
CA ARG A 65 -4.40 -1.09 6.29
C ARG A 65 -4.04 0.25 5.64
N ILE A 66 -3.66 0.23 4.38
CA ILE A 66 -3.31 1.44 3.63
C ILE A 66 -4.57 1.96 2.96
N MET A 67 -5.00 3.15 3.35
CA MET A 67 -6.19 3.80 2.78
C MET A 67 -5.79 4.77 1.68
N VAL A 68 -6.42 4.64 0.56
CA VAL A 68 -6.19 5.49 -0.61
C VAL A 68 -7.44 6.23 -1.03
#